data_362ef06868fd0ec9230d08fab4faa4b9
#
_entry.id   362ef06868fd0ec9230d08fab4faa4b9
#
_cell.length_a   1.000
_cell.length_b   1.000
_cell.length_c   1.000
_cell.angle_alpha   90.00
_cell.angle_beta   90.00
_cell.angle_gamma   90.00
#
_symmetry.space_group_name_H-M   'P 1'
#
loop_
_entity.id
_entity.type
_entity.pdbx_description
1 polymer ?
#
loop_
_entity_poly.entity_id
_entity_poly.type
_entity_poly.pdbx_seq_one_letter_code
_entity_poly.pdbx_strand_id
1 'polypeptide(L)'
;MKEVKNLQLRGKSILSPMMAEFVAQKRAMGFKFNAAVESLNLFDRFCVDEDVKEPILTAALIEKWSDRKRGESIPTHVCRVTCVRGFLRFMHNNGFTAPTTFHPLTMRGSSFVPYIFTEEETRKLLMAVDENSPACSVSPFRHLVMPVLFRMLCCCGLRVSEALQLKVNDIDLSKGVLIIANAKGGKERLVAISGSLTAICRAYHDEMLSRGCEHEYFFPAPDGGLYDGSTIYDNFRKYLHAAGIPHRGRGKGPRLHDLRHTFAVNVLNRWVLEGKDLYTCLPILSTYLGHVSLTSTEDYLRLVPEAYGDLTSSFEHKFETMFPEVADEN
;
A
#
# COMPACT_ATOMS: atom_id res chain seq x y z
N MET A 1 1.33 -19.85 14.96
CA MET A 1 2.02 -19.20 13.81
C MET A 1 1.34 -19.64 12.53
N LYS A 2 0.41 -18.85 11.97
CA LYS A 2 0.07 -19.05 10.55
C LYS A 2 1.29 -18.57 9.77
N GLU A 3 2.17 -19.49 9.39
CA GLU A 3 3.19 -19.23 8.38
C GLU A 3 2.51 -18.51 7.22
N VAL A 4 3.09 -17.39 6.79
CA VAL A 4 2.70 -16.78 5.51
C VAL A 4 2.89 -17.88 4.48
N LYS A 5 1.81 -18.60 4.13
CA LYS A 5 1.87 -19.70 3.18
C LYS A 5 2.48 -19.17 1.91
N ASN A 6 3.73 -19.51 1.67
CA ASN A 6 4.36 -19.25 0.40
C ASN A 6 3.53 -19.96 -0.66
N LEU A 7 2.93 -19.18 -1.55
CA LEU A 7 2.13 -19.73 -2.64
C LEU A 7 3.01 -20.67 -3.47
N GLN A 8 2.53 -21.88 -3.71
CA GLN A 8 3.27 -22.90 -4.49
C GLN A 8 2.81 -22.89 -5.95
N LEU A 9 3.72 -23.26 -6.83
CA LEU A 9 3.38 -23.57 -8.22
C LEU A 9 2.53 -24.85 -8.25
N ARG A 10 1.50 -24.83 -9.10
CA ARG A 10 0.59 -25.97 -9.25
C ARG A 10 1.11 -27.04 -10.21
N GLY A 11 2.06 -26.70 -11.07
CA GLY A 11 2.87 -27.53 -11.92
C GLY A 11 2.06 -28.49 -12.82
N LYS A 12 1.79 -28.09 -14.06
CA LYS A 12 1.06 -28.92 -15.02
C LYS A 12 1.78 -29.05 -16.38
N SER A 13 2.52 -28.03 -16.79
CA SER A 13 3.26 -28.02 -18.06
C SER A 13 4.65 -28.62 -17.92
N ILE A 14 5.28 -28.92 -19.03
CA ILE A 14 6.69 -29.33 -19.09
C ILE A 14 7.66 -28.27 -18.53
N LEU A 15 7.23 -27.01 -18.49
CA LEU A 15 8.03 -25.89 -17.97
C LEU A 15 7.92 -25.72 -16.44
N SER A 16 7.02 -26.45 -15.78
CA SER A 16 6.78 -26.32 -14.34
C SER A 16 8.01 -26.52 -13.48
N PRO A 17 8.92 -27.49 -13.73
CA PRO A 17 10.14 -27.64 -12.97
C PRO A 17 11.05 -26.40 -13.04
N MET A 18 11.19 -25.81 -14.24
CA MET A 18 11.99 -24.60 -14.46
C MET A 18 11.34 -23.36 -13.79
N MET A 19 10.00 -23.26 -13.80
CA MET A 19 9.30 -22.21 -13.05
C MET A 19 9.52 -22.36 -11.55
N ALA A 20 9.55 -23.59 -11.02
CA ALA A 20 9.80 -23.86 -9.62
C ALA A 20 11.25 -23.43 -9.23
N GLU A 21 12.22 -23.72 -10.06
CA GLU A 21 13.61 -23.31 -9.86
C GLU A 21 13.74 -21.78 -9.89
N PHE A 22 13.12 -21.11 -10.87
CA PHE A 22 13.08 -19.66 -10.93
C PHE A 22 12.46 -19.02 -9.68
N VAL A 23 11.36 -19.57 -9.19
CA VAL A 23 10.73 -19.11 -7.94
C VAL A 23 11.65 -19.33 -6.75
N ALA A 24 12.30 -20.51 -6.66
CA ALA A 24 13.26 -20.83 -5.60
C ALA A 24 14.44 -19.85 -5.60
N GLN A 25 15.01 -19.56 -6.78
CA GLN A 25 16.07 -18.57 -6.93
C GLN A 25 15.64 -17.19 -6.43
N LYS A 26 14.44 -16.71 -6.83
CA LYS A 26 13.94 -15.40 -6.39
C LYS A 26 13.71 -15.35 -4.89
N ARG A 27 13.20 -16.44 -4.31
CA ARG A 27 13.01 -16.53 -2.85
C ARG A 27 14.33 -16.58 -2.08
N ALA A 28 15.33 -17.28 -2.60
CA ALA A 28 16.68 -17.30 -2.04
C ALA A 28 17.31 -15.89 -2.04
N MET A 29 16.96 -15.03 -3.00
CA MET A 29 17.34 -13.62 -3.04
C MET A 29 16.51 -12.71 -2.10
N GLY A 30 15.65 -13.27 -1.24
CA GLY A 30 14.85 -12.53 -0.26
C GLY A 30 13.50 -12.02 -0.76
N PHE A 31 13.08 -12.30 -1.99
CA PHE A 31 11.76 -11.90 -2.50
C PHE A 31 10.67 -12.87 -2.04
N LYS A 32 9.55 -12.36 -1.50
CA LYS A 32 8.35 -13.19 -1.19
C LYS A 32 7.75 -13.85 -2.44
N PHE A 33 7.75 -13.16 -3.54
CA PHE A 33 7.41 -13.58 -4.92
C PHE A 33 6.02 -14.22 -5.10
N ASN A 34 5.08 -14.06 -4.18
CA ASN A 34 3.77 -14.73 -4.21
C ASN A 34 2.89 -14.27 -5.37
N ALA A 35 2.78 -12.96 -5.66
CA ALA A 35 2.02 -12.45 -6.80
C ALA A 35 2.59 -12.93 -8.16
N ALA A 36 3.91 -13.10 -8.22
CA ALA A 36 4.57 -13.66 -9.40
C ALA A 36 4.24 -15.14 -9.59
N VAL A 37 4.16 -15.91 -8.49
CA VAL A 37 3.74 -17.33 -8.55
C VAL A 37 2.32 -17.46 -9.10
N GLU A 38 1.39 -16.55 -8.77
CA GLU A 38 0.05 -16.55 -9.39
C GLU A 38 0.12 -16.34 -10.89
N SER A 39 0.93 -15.36 -11.33
CA SER A 39 1.14 -15.10 -12.76
C SER A 39 1.80 -16.29 -13.49
N LEU A 40 2.75 -16.96 -12.84
CA LEU A 40 3.40 -18.16 -13.37
C LEU A 40 2.41 -19.35 -13.43
N ASN A 41 1.54 -19.54 -12.45
CA ASN A 41 0.49 -20.55 -12.49
C ASN A 41 -0.50 -20.32 -13.64
N LEU A 42 -0.78 -19.06 -13.99
CA LEU A 42 -1.60 -18.74 -15.16
C LEU A 42 -0.85 -19.03 -16.48
N PHE A 43 0.46 -18.75 -16.50
CA PHE A 43 1.30 -19.04 -17.66
C PHE A 43 1.52 -20.55 -17.86
N ASP A 44 1.72 -21.28 -16.78
CA ASP A 44 1.82 -22.75 -16.77
C ASP A 44 0.57 -23.39 -17.41
N ARG A 45 -0.63 -22.91 -16.99
CA ARG A 45 -1.89 -23.37 -17.61
C ARG A 45 -1.97 -23.00 -19.09
N PHE A 46 -1.60 -21.78 -19.45
CA PHE A 46 -1.55 -21.34 -20.84
C PHE A 46 -0.63 -22.24 -21.68
N CYS A 47 0.53 -22.64 -21.17
CA CYS A 47 1.43 -23.55 -21.88
C CYS A 47 0.82 -24.94 -22.09
N VAL A 48 -0.01 -25.41 -21.15
CA VAL A 48 -0.78 -26.66 -21.32
C VAL A 48 -1.85 -26.50 -22.39
N ASP A 49 -2.59 -25.39 -22.35
CA ASP A 49 -3.67 -25.09 -23.31
C ASP A 49 -3.14 -24.93 -24.76
N GLU A 50 -1.89 -24.46 -24.91
CA GLU A 50 -1.18 -24.32 -26.20
C GLU A 50 -0.37 -25.59 -26.59
N ASP A 51 -0.51 -26.69 -25.88
CA ASP A 51 0.15 -27.98 -26.14
C ASP A 51 1.69 -27.87 -26.24
N VAL A 52 2.32 -27.11 -25.36
CA VAL A 52 3.78 -26.96 -25.29
C VAL A 52 4.41 -28.26 -24.82
N LYS A 53 5.08 -29.01 -25.73
CA LYS A 53 5.69 -30.33 -25.44
C LYS A 53 7.19 -30.29 -25.18
N GLU A 54 7.84 -29.21 -25.55
CA GLU A 54 9.28 -29.03 -25.40
C GLU A 54 9.58 -27.74 -24.63
N PRO A 55 10.72 -27.63 -23.95
CA PRO A 55 11.09 -26.41 -23.22
C PRO A 55 11.58 -25.31 -24.17
N ILE A 56 10.83 -25.09 -25.25
CA ILE A 56 11.07 -24.08 -26.27
C ILE A 56 9.89 -23.13 -26.31
N LEU A 57 10.17 -21.85 -26.13
CA LEU A 57 9.15 -20.80 -26.20
C LEU A 57 9.41 -19.90 -27.39
N THR A 58 8.47 -19.84 -28.31
CA THR A 58 8.56 -19.00 -29.52
C THR A 58 8.09 -17.57 -29.25
N ALA A 59 8.55 -16.63 -30.07
CA ALA A 59 8.09 -15.24 -29.99
C ALA A 59 6.57 -15.14 -30.18
N ALA A 60 5.99 -15.89 -31.14
CA ALA A 60 4.56 -15.90 -31.41
C ALA A 60 3.73 -16.37 -30.20
N LEU A 61 4.21 -17.40 -29.48
CA LEU A 61 3.55 -17.89 -28.25
C LEU A 61 3.56 -16.81 -27.15
N ILE A 62 4.67 -16.09 -27.00
CA ILE A 62 4.81 -15.05 -26.00
C ILE A 62 4.02 -13.79 -26.37
N GLU A 63 3.90 -13.45 -27.64
CA GLU A 63 3.00 -12.39 -28.10
C GLU A 63 1.54 -12.73 -27.73
N LYS A 64 1.07 -13.94 -28.04
CA LYS A 64 -0.26 -14.42 -27.65
C LYS A 64 -0.51 -14.36 -26.14
N TRP A 65 0.50 -14.73 -25.32
CA TRP A 65 0.42 -14.56 -23.86
C TRP A 65 0.35 -13.10 -23.46
N SER A 66 1.11 -12.25 -24.15
CA SER A 66 1.25 -10.82 -23.84
C SER A 66 0.02 -10.00 -24.23
N ASP A 67 -0.91 -10.54 -25.00
CA ASP A 67 -2.16 -9.88 -25.34
C ASP A 67 -2.97 -9.54 -24.08
N ARG A 68 -3.53 -8.33 -24.07
CA ARG A 68 -4.36 -7.90 -22.96
C ARG A 68 -5.70 -8.62 -22.94
N LYS A 69 -6.02 -9.27 -21.85
CA LYS A 69 -7.28 -9.99 -21.69
C LYS A 69 -8.46 -9.03 -21.51
N ARG A 70 -9.63 -9.44 -21.96
CA ARG A 70 -10.87 -8.66 -21.81
C ARG A 70 -11.14 -8.38 -20.33
N GLY A 71 -11.31 -7.12 -19.96
CA GLY A 71 -11.53 -6.69 -18.57
C GLY A 71 -10.27 -6.64 -17.70
N GLU A 72 -9.08 -7.00 -18.22
CA GLU A 72 -7.83 -6.90 -17.49
C GLU A 72 -7.39 -5.42 -17.35
N SER A 73 -7.06 -4.98 -16.13
CA SER A 73 -6.53 -3.64 -15.92
C SER A 73 -5.09 -3.51 -16.47
N ILE A 74 -4.69 -2.31 -16.88
CA ILE A 74 -3.31 -2.08 -17.37
C ILE A 74 -2.26 -2.51 -16.34
N PRO A 75 -2.36 -2.15 -15.04
CA PRO A 75 -1.38 -2.62 -14.04
C PRO A 75 -1.33 -4.14 -13.91
N THR A 76 -2.48 -4.82 -13.92
CA THR A 76 -2.54 -6.29 -13.86
C THR A 76 -1.87 -6.92 -15.07
N HIS A 77 -2.17 -6.40 -16.28
CA HIS A 77 -1.53 -6.84 -17.51
C HIS A 77 0.00 -6.70 -17.45
N VAL A 78 0.48 -5.52 -17.08
CA VAL A 78 1.93 -5.25 -16.97
C VAL A 78 2.59 -6.18 -15.95
N CYS A 79 1.99 -6.37 -14.76
CA CYS A 79 2.53 -7.29 -13.76
C CYS A 79 2.61 -8.72 -14.30
N ARG A 80 1.55 -9.20 -14.94
CA ARG A 80 1.47 -10.55 -15.53
C ARG A 80 2.55 -10.78 -16.58
N VAL A 81 2.68 -9.85 -17.52
CA VAL A 81 3.67 -9.99 -18.60
C VAL A 81 5.10 -9.81 -18.10
N THR A 82 5.35 -8.85 -17.21
CA THR A 82 6.68 -8.61 -16.64
C THR A 82 7.19 -9.81 -15.85
N CYS A 83 6.32 -10.51 -15.13
CA CYS A 83 6.69 -11.72 -14.41
C CYS A 83 7.21 -12.80 -15.38
N VAL A 84 6.47 -13.07 -16.44
CA VAL A 84 6.85 -14.07 -17.45
C VAL A 84 8.12 -13.65 -18.22
N ARG A 85 8.31 -12.37 -18.54
CA ARG A 85 9.57 -11.86 -19.09
C ARG A 85 10.77 -12.14 -18.20
N GLY A 86 10.59 -12.04 -16.88
CA GLY A 86 11.61 -12.43 -15.90
C GLY A 86 11.95 -13.92 -16.00
N PHE A 87 10.95 -14.77 -16.14
CA PHE A 87 11.12 -16.21 -16.32
C PHE A 87 11.78 -16.56 -17.67
N LEU A 88 11.41 -15.89 -18.75
CA LEU A 88 12.04 -16.10 -20.06
C LEU A 88 13.54 -15.76 -20.06
N ARG A 89 13.92 -14.67 -19.37
CA ARG A 89 15.34 -14.35 -19.18
C ARG A 89 16.07 -15.42 -18.36
N PHE A 90 15.39 -15.96 -17.34
CA PHE A 90 15.94 -17.07 -16.56
C PHE A 90 16.16 -18.30 -17.44
N MET A 91 15.19 -18.69 -18.28
CA MET A 91 15.31 -19.79 -19.24
C MET A 91 16.52 -19.56 -20.16
N HIS A 92 16.58 -18.38 -20.80
CA HIS A 92 17.66 -18.04 -21.73
C HIS A 92 19.05 -18.13 -21.07
N ASN A 93 19.18 -17.59 -19.86
CA ASN A 93 20.45 -17.63 -19.09
C ASN A 93 20.88 -19.07 -18.69
N ASN A 94 19.93 -20.00 -18.65
CA ASN A 94 20.18 -21.41 -18.38
C ASN A 94 20.26 -22.27 -19.69
N GLY A 95 20.42 -21.62 -20.84
CA GLY A 95 20.67 -22.31 -22.12
C GLY A 95 19.42 -22.81 -22.84
N PHE A 96 18.21 -22.47 -22.39
CA PHE A 96 16.97 -22.83 -23.05
C PHE A 96 16.57 -21.80 -24.11
N THR A 97 15.87 -22.26 -25.15
CA THR A 97 15.37 -21.39 -26.22
C THR A 97 14.17 -20.59 -25.73
N ALA A 98 14.37 -19.30 -25.51
CA ALA A 98 13.34 -18.36 -25.12
C ALA A 98 13.61 -16.97 -25.71
N PRO A 99 12.57 -16.21 -26.11
CA PRO A 99 12.75 -14.86 -26.62
C PRO A 99 13.25 -13.92 -25.52
N THR A 100 14.20 -13.06 -25.88
CA THR A 100 14.81 -12.06 -24.98
C THR A 100 14.40 -10.63 -25.32
N THR A 101 13.95 -10.39 -26.54
CA THR A 101 13.42 -9.11 -27.03
C THR A 101 11.91 -9.05 -26.86
N PHE A 102 11.42 -7.96 -26.28
CA PHE A 102 9.99 -7.78 -25.98
C PHE A 102 9.55 -6.37 -26.41
N HIS A 103 8.34 -6.27 -26.93
CA HIS A 103 7.73 -4.96 -27.14
C HIS A 103 7.61 -4.20 -25.80
N PRO A 104 7.88 -2.88 -25.80
CA PRO A 104 7.75 -2.07 -24.58
C PRO A 104 6.31 -2.19 -24.04
N LEU A 105 6.20 -2.49 -22.76
CA LEU A 105 4.93 -2.35 -22.05
C LEU A 105 4.80 -0.88 -21.64
N THR A 106 3.99 -0.13 -22.35
CA THR A 106 3.68 1.25 -21.97
C THR A 106 2.74 1.23 -20.77
N MET A 107 3.29 1.47 -19.59
CA MET A 107 2.51 2.03 -18.51
C MET A 107 2.29 3.51 -18.83
N ARG A 108 1.17 3.87 -19.45
CA ARG A 108 0.71 5.24 -19.33
C ARG A 108 0.52 5.48 -17.83
N GLY A 109 1.15 6.54 -17.32
CA GLY A 109 1.16 6.83 -15.90
C GLY A 109 -0.24 6.66 -15.31
N SER A 110 -0.31 6.07 -14.14
CA SER A 110 -1.57 5.91 -13.44
C SER A 110 -2.16 7.30 -13.24
N SER A 111 -3.31 7.58 -13.85
CA SER A 111 -4.10 8.80 -13.58
C SER A 111 -4.80 8.70 -12.22
N PHE A 112 -4.34 7.78 -11.37
CA PHE A 112 -4.91 7.59 -10.06
C PHE A 112 -4.57 8.79 -9.18
N VAL A 113 -5.60 9.51 -8.77
CA VAL A 113 -5.53 10.55 -7.75
C VAL A 113 -6.03 9.92 -6.44
N PRO A 114 -5.22 9.90 -5.38
CA PRO A 114 -5.65 9.38 -4.08
C PRO A 114 -6.74 10.28 -3.49
N TYR A 115 -7.61 9.68 -2.69
CA TYR A 115 -8.57 10.43 -1.90
C TYR A 115 -7.85 11.04 -0.69
N ILE A 116 -7.91 12.36 -0.56
CA ILE A 116 -7.36 13.05 0.61
C ILE A 116 -8.52 13.43 1.51
N PHE A 117 -8.57 12.84 2.70
CA PHE A 117 -9.59 13.13 3.68
C PHE A 117 -9.39 14.55 4.24
N THR A 118 -10.47 15.31 4.30
CA THR A 118 -10.47 16.56 5.05
C THR A 118 -10.32 16.30 6.54
N GLU A 119 -9.99 17.31 7.32
CA GLU A 119 -9.92 17.20 8.78
C GLU A 119 -11.28 16.79 9.37
N GLU A 120 -12.38 17.36 8.88
CA GLU A 120 -13.74 17.02 9.29
C GLU A 120 -14.12 15.57 8.93
N GLU A 121 -13.75 15.09 7.75
CA GLU A 121 -13.99 13.69 7.35
C GLU A 121 -13.16 12.73 8.20
N THR A 122 -11.89 13.08 8.49
CA THR A 122 -11.04 12.29 9.39
C THR A 122 -11.63 12.20 10.78
N ARG A 123 -12.13 13.32 11.31
CA ARG A 123 -12.81 13.36 12.61
C ARG A 123 -14.07 12.50 12.62
N LYS A 124 -14.94 12.64 11.61
CA LYS A 124 -16.17 11.83 11.47
C LYS A 124 -15.85 10.34 11.35
N LEU A 125 -14.81 9.99 10.58
CA LEU A 125 -14.37 8.61 10.45
C LEU A 125 -13.94 8.02 11.80
N LEU A 126 -13.12 8.74 12.56
CA LEU A 126 -12.65 8.26 13.87
C LEU A 126 -13.79 8.16 14.88
N MET A 127 -14.75 9.07 14.87
CA MET A 127 -15.98 8.96 15.68
C MET A 127 -16.80 7.72 15.27
N ALA A 128 -16.98 7.51 13.98
CA ALA A 128 -17.68 6.33 13.49
C ALA A 128 -16.97 5.01 13.87
N VAL A 129 -15.63 4.99 13.92
CA VAL A 129 -14.85 3.85 14.42
C VAL A 129 -15.15 3.59 15.90
N ASP A 130 -15.15 4.63 16.72
CA ASP A 130 -15.40 4.53 18.16
C ASP A 130 -16.82 3.98 18.47
N GLU A 131 -17.82 4.49 17.74
CA GLU A 131 -19.23 4.16 17.97
C GLU A 131 -19.63 2.81 17.33
N ASN A 132 -19.03 2.43 16.22
CA ASN A 132 -19.46 1.28 15.42
C ASN A 132 -18.51 0.08 15.51
N SER A 133 -17.76 -0.04 16.58
CA SER A 133 -16.85 -1.15 16.86
C SER A 133 -17.29 -2.00 18.07
N PRO A 134 -18.55 -2.42 18.21
CA PRO A 134 -18.97 -3.14 19.40
C PRO A 134 -18.25 -4.48 19.53
N ALA A 135 -18.04 -4.89 20.77
CA ALA A 135 -17.61 -6.24 21.11
C ALA A 135 -18.66 -7.26 20.63
N CYS A 136 -18.23 -8.39 20.16
CA CYS A 136 -19.11 -9.50 19.84
C CYS A 136 -18.42 -10.83 20.17
N SER A 137 -19.19 -11.93 20.24
CA SER A 137 -18.66 -13.25 20.58
C SER A 137 -17.51 -13.70 19.67
N VAL A 138 -17.53 -13.31 18.40
CA VAL A 138 -16.47 -13.63 17.42
C VAL A 138 -15.27 -12.67 17.50
N SER A 139 -15.45 -11.47 18.04
CA SER A 139 -14.40 -10.46 18.16
C SER A 139 -14.59 -9.65 19.45
N PRO A 140 -14.22 -10.21 20.59
CA PRO A 140 -14.53 -9.64 21.91
C PRO A 140 -13.77 -8.33 22.18
N PHE A 141 -12.61 -8.13 21.58
CA PHE A 141 -11.76 -6.92 21.77
C PHE A 141 -11.84 -5.90 20.65
N ARG A 142 -12.79 -6.05 19.72
CA ARG A 142 -12.92 -5.13 18.57
C ARG A 142 -13.05 -3.68 18.98
N HIS A 143 -13.81 -3.40 20.06
CA HIS A 143 -14.05 -2.06 20.61
C HIS A 143 -12.80 -1.40 21.18
N LEU A 144 -11.78 -2.18 21.52
CA LEU A 144 -10.47 -1.70 21.96
C LEU A 144 -9.50 -1.56 20.78
N VAL A 145 -9.44 -2.59 19.94
CA VAL A 145 -8.46 -2.70 18.83
C VAL A 145 -8.71 -1.66 17.74
N MET A 146 -9.96 -1.57 17.23
CA MET A 146 -10.25 -0.75 16.05
C MET A 146 -10.00 0.75 16.27
N PRO A 147 -10.42 1.35 17.39
CA PRO A 147 -10.17 2.76 17.66
C PRO A 147 -8.69 3.13 17.63
N VAL A 148 -7.84 2.30 18.23
CA VAL A 148 -6.40 2.58 18.30
C VAL A 148 -5.72 2.30 16.97
N LEU A 149 -6.07 1.21 16.30
CA LEU A 149 -5.55 0.85 14.97
C LEU A 149 -5.81 1.98 13.95
N PHE A 150 -7.06 2.48 13.87
CA PHE A 150 -7.39 3.53 12.90
C PHE A 150 -6.71 4.86 13.24
N ARG A 151 -6.57 5.22 14.53
CA ARG A 151 -5.77 6.38 14.94
C ARG A 151 -4.31 6.25 14.52
N MET A 152 -3.69 5.08 14.71
CA MET A 152 -2.33 4.83 14.21
C MET A 152 -2.22 4.98 12.69
N LEU A 153 -3.19 4.46 11.93
CA LEU A 153 -3.19 4.59 10.47
C LEU A 153 -3.28 6.07 10.04
N CYS A 154 -4.15 6.85 10.69
CA CYS A 154 -4.34 8.27 10.39
C CYS A 154 -3.15 9.14 10.84
N CYS A 155 -2.62 8.89 12.04
CA CYS A 155 -1.65 9.78 12.68
C CYS A 155 -0.19 9.43 12.41
N CYS A 156 0.11 8.19 11.96
CA CYS A 156 1.47 7.74 11.68
C CYS A 156 1.70 7.40 10.20
N GLY A 157 0.66 7.40 9.39
CA GLY A 157 0.76 7.04 7.97
C GLY A 157 1.33 5.64 7.73
N LEU A 158 1.12 4.69 8.65
CA LEU A 158 1.56 3.31 8.51
C LEU A 158 0.82 2.63 7.35
N ARG A 159 1.50 1.67 6.68
CA ARG A 159 0.76 0.73 5.85
C ARG A 159 -0.08 -0.19 6.75
N VAL A 160 -1.28 -0.55 6.29
CA VAL A 160 -2.15 -1.45 7.08
C VAL A 160 -1.41 -2.72 7.49
N SER A 161 -0.66 -3.33 6.57
CA SER A 161 0.13 -4.53 6.86
C SER A 161 1.23 -4.30 7.89
N GLU A 162 1.81 -3.11 7.96
CA GLU A 162 2.81 -2.76 8.98
C GLU A 162 2.15 -2.63 10.36
N ALA A 163 1.03 -1.94 10.44
CA ALA A 163 0.28 -1.80 11.69
C ALA A 163 -0.21 -3.16 12.22
N LEU A 164 -0.73 -4.03 11.34
CA LEU A 164 -1.21 -5.34 11.75
C LEU A 164 -0.10 -6.31 12.18
N GLN A 165 1.12 -6.16 11.64
CA GLN A 165 2.27 -6.99 12.00
C GLN A 165 3.07 -6.45 13.18
N LEU A 166 2.67 -5.29 13.74
CA LEU A 166 3.36 -4.66 14.87
C LEU A 166 3.24 -5.56 16.11
N LYS A 167 4.37 -5.92 16.69
CA LYS A 167 4.43 -6.70 17.91
C LYS A 167 4.47 -5.79 19.14
N VAL A 168 4.09 -6.31 20.27
CA VAL A 168 4.16 -5.58 21.55
C VAL A 168 5.58 -5.10 21.83
N ASN A 169 6.58 -5.95 21.56
CA ASN A 169 8.00 -5.61 21.77
C ASN A 169 8.56 -4.61 20.75
N ASP A 170 7.84 -4.32 19.68
CA ASP A 170 8.23 -3.32 18.68
C ASP A 170 7.77 -1.90 19.08
N ILE A 171 7.12 -1.75 20.24
CA ILE A 171 6.57 -0.47 20.69
C ILE A 171 7.22 -0.06 22.01
N ASP A 172 7.97 1.05 21.97
CA ASP A 172 8.47 1.72 23.17
C ASP A 172 7.50 2.85 23.56
N LEU A 173 6.50 2.52 24.41
CA LEU A 173 5.53 3.49 24.91
C LEU A 173 6.14 4.50 25.88
N SER A 174 7.35 4.27 26.39
CA SER A 174 8.04 5.25 27.25
C SER A 174 8.63 6.38 26.41
N LYS A 175 9.14 6.08 25.23
CA LYS A 175 9.73 7.04 24.30
C LYS A 175 8.78 7.50 23.19
N GLY A 176 7.62 6.83 23.03
CA GLY A 176 6.71 7.09 21.93
C GLY A 176 7.29 6.72 20.56
N VAL A 177 7.89 5.55 20.47
CA VAL A 177 8.57 5.08 19.24
C VAL A 177 8.10 3.69 18.85
N LEU A 178 7.83 3.49 17.56
CA LEU A 178 7.54 2.19 16.95
C LEU A 178 8.73 1.74 16.12
N ILE A 179 9.04 0.45 16.20
CA ILE A 179 10.02 -0.22 15.31
C ILE A 179 9.21 -0.94 14.24
N ILE A 180 9.26 -0.45 13.01
CA ILE A 180 8.60 -1.10 11.89
C ILE A 180 9.58 -2.06 11.24
N ALA A 181 9.52 -3.31 11.68
CA ALA A 181 10.24 -4.41 11.08
C ALA A 181 9.57 -4.87 9.78
N ASN A 182 10.30 -5.53 8.89
CA ASN A 182 9.77 -6.13 7.64
C ASN A 182 9.02 -5.16 6.71
N ALA A 183 9.40 -3.89 6.67
CA ALA A 183 8.87 -2.97 5.68
C ALA A 183 9.17 -3.46 4.25
N LYS A 184 8.43 -2.95 3.26
CA LYS A 184 8.64 -3.32 1.84
C LYS A 184 10.11 -3.12 1.44
N GLY A 185 10.81 -4.21 1.15
CA GLY A 185 12.26 -4.21 0.84
C GLY A 185 13.17 -4.63 2.01
N GLY A 186 12.61 -5.15 3.13
CA GLY A 186 13.38 -5.72 4.24
C GLY A 186 14.09 -4.69 5.12
N LYS A 187 13.80 -3.39 4.96
CA LYS A 187 14.41 -2.33 5.77
C LYS A 187 13.56 -2.07 7.01
N GLU A 188 14.20 -1.96 8.15
CA GLU A 188 13.60 -1.48 9.39
C GLU A 188 13.62 0.05 9.46
N ARG A 189 12.64 0.62 10.15
CA ARG A 189 12.62 2.05 10.42
C ARG A 189 11.95 2.35 11.76
N LEU A 190 12.34 3.47 12.35
CA LEU A 190 11.69 4.04 13.52
C LEU A 190 10.59 5.00 13.08
N VAL A 191 9.46 4.94 13.79
CA VAL A 191 8.32 5.86 13.62
C VAL A 191 8.03 6.49 14.97
N ALA A 192 8.26 7.78 15.09
CA ALA A 192 7.89 8.53 16.29
C ALA A 192 6.37 8.77 16.30
N ILE A 193 5.73 8.62 17.44
CA ILE A 193 4.30 8.90 17.65
C ILE A 193 4.12 10.06 18.63
N SER A 194 3.04 10.82 18.48
CA SER A 194 2.74 11.96 19.36
C SER A 194 2.47 11.50 20.79
N GLY A 195 2.70 12.39 21.76
CA GLY A 195 2.42 12.09 23.17
C GLY A 195 0.96 11.71 23.42
N SER A 196 0.00 12.34 22.73
CA SER A 196 -1.42 12.00 22.82
C SER A 196 -1.72 10.59 22.30
N LEU A 197 -1.14 10.21 21.15
CA LEU A 197 -1.30 8.85 20.61
C LEU A 197 -0.59 7.82 21.50
N THR A 198 0.57 8.17 22.06
CA THR A 198 1.29 7.31 23.02
C THR A 198 0.42 7.02 24.24
N ALA A 199 -0.27 8.03 24.80
CA ALA A 199 -1.18 7.84 25.93
C ALA A 199 -2.36 6.92 25.59
N ILE A 200 -2.96 7.07 24.40
CA ILE A 200 -4.02 6.19 23.89
C ILE A 200 -3.51 4.75 23.74
N CYS A 201 -2.33 4.55 23.16
CA CYS A 201 -1.72 3.24 22.98
C CYS A 201 -1.41 2.58 24.33
N ARG A 202 -0.96 3.35 25.32
CA ARG A 202 -0.71 2.85 26.68
C ARG A 202 -2.00 2.40 27.34
N ALA A 203 -3.02 3.24 27.35
CA ALA A 203 -4.33 2.89 27.93
C ALA A 203 -4.92 1.63 27.27
N TYR A 204 -4.80 1.52 25.97
CA TYR A 204 -5.19 0.31 25.23
C TYR A 204 -4.42 -0.94 25.67
N HIS A 205 -3.09 -0.83 25.77
CA HIS A 205 -2.24 -1.93 26.16
C HIS A 205 -2.53 -2.41 27.59
N ASP A 206 -2.65 -1.46 28.52
CA ASP A 206 -2.98 -1.74 29.92
C ASP A 206 -4.36 -2.42 30.05
N GLU A 207 -5.35 -1.96 29.28
CA GLU A 207 -6.68 -2.57 29.25
C GLU A 207 -6.66 -4.00 28.69
N MET A 208 -5.87 -4.24 27.63
CA MET A 208 -5.70 -5.59 27.06
C MET A 208 -5.07 -6.54 28.09
N LEU A 209 -4.03 -6.09 28.81
CA LEU A 209 -3.37 -6.86 29.86
C LEU A 209 -4.31 -7.15 31.04
N SER A 210 -5.10 -6.16 31.46
CA SER A 210 -6.07 -6.32 32.58
C SER A 210 -7.12 -7.41 32.28
N ARG A 211 -7.40 -7.66 30.99
CA ARG A 211 -8.32 -8.70 30.51
C ARG A 211 -7.64 -10.05 30.27
N GLY A 212 -6.36 -10.20 30.63
CA GLY A 212 -5.59 -11.42 30.42
C GLY A 212 -5.21 -11.69 28.96
N CYS A 213 -5.17 -10.64 28.12
CA CYS A 213 -4.85 -10.75 26.72
C CYS A 213 -3.36 -10.47 26.48
N GLU A 214 -2.53 -11.48 26.74
CA GLU A 214 -1.11 -11.47 26.41
C GLU A 214 -0.90 -12.10 25.04
N HIS A 215 -0.65 -11.29 24.04
CA HIS A 215 -0.42 -11.72 22.67
C HIS A 215 0.89 -11.15 22.09
N GLU A 216 1.43 -11.83 21.10
CA GLU A 216 2.64 -11.40 20.39
C GLU A 216 2.39 -10.07 19.64
N TYR A 217 1.19 -9.92 19.04
CA TYR A 217 0.83 -8.75 18.23
C TYR A 217 0.15 -7.69 19.07
N PHE A 218 0.48 -6.42 18.78
CA PHE A 218 -0.13 -5.29 19.44
C PHE A 218 -1.62 -5.16 19.12
N PHE A 219 -2.01 -5.51 17.90
CA PHE A 219 -3.39 -5.60 17.45
C PHE A 219 -3.76 -7.06 17.14
N PRO A 220 -4.03 -7.88 18.15
CA PRO A 220 -4.32 -9.29 17.95
C PRO A 220 -5.70 -9.50 17.32
N ALA A 221 -5.79 -10.42 16.35
CA ALA A 221 -7.04 -10.96 15.88
C ALA A 221 -7.72 -11.80 17.00
N PRO A 222 -9.01 -12.13 16.87
CA PRO A 222 -9.73 -12.91 17.89
C PRO A 222 -9.09 -14.27 18.25
N ASP A 223 -8.31 -14.84 17.34
CA ASP A 223 -7.54 -16.08 17.56
C ASP A 223 -6.13 -15.82 18.13
N GLY A 224 -5.81 -14.58 18.49
CA GLY A 224 -4.49 -14.15 18.96
C GLY A 224 -3.45 -13.94 17.85
N GLY A 225 -3.79 -14.26 16.62
CA GLY A 225 -2.92 -14.09 15.44
C GLY A 225 -3.05 -12.71 14.79
N LEU A 226 -2.70 -12.66 13.49
CA LEU A 226 -2.82 -11.45 12.68
C LEU A 226 -4.25 -11.27 12.15
N TYR A 227 -4.76 -10.04 12.18
CA TYR A 227 -5.96 -9.71 11.41
C TYR A 227 -5.72 -9.92 9.92
N ASP A 228 -6.72 -10.47 9.23
CA ASP A 228 -6.75 -10.43 7.78
C ASP A 228 -7.04 -9.00 7.30
N GLY A 229 -6.26 -8.54 6.30
CA GLY A 229 -6.42 -7.20 5.74
C GLY A 229 -7.81 -6.97 5.13
N SER A 230 -8.51 -8.01 4.65
CA SER A 230 -9.88 -7.92 4.16
C SER A 230 -10.85 -7.58 5.27
N THR A 231 -10.66 -8.13 6.48
CA THR A 231 -11.49 -7.81 7.66
C THR A 231 -11.38 -6.32 8.01
N ILE A 232 -10.16 -5.77 7.98
CA ILE A 232 -9.96 -4.34 8.25
C ILE A 232 -10.60 -3.48 7.16
N TYR A 233 -10.47 -3.89 5.89
CA TYR A 233 -11.10 -3.20 4.76
C TYR A 233 -12.63 -3.20 4.86
N ASP A 234 -13.24 -4.33 5.23
CA ASP A 234 -14.70 -4.43 5.40
C ASP A 234 -15.21 -3.55 6.55
N ASN A 235 -14.46 -3.50 7.65
CA ASN A 235 -14.77 -2.59 8.75
C ASN A 235 -14.61 -1.13 8.33
N PHE A 236 -13.54 -0.79 7.64
CA PHE A 236 -13.34 0.56 7.10
C PHE A 236 -14.50 1.01 6.24
N ARG A 237 -15.03 0.15 5.38
CA ARG A 237 -16.21 0.47 4.56
C ARG A 237 -17.46 0.75 5.39
N LYS A 238 -17.67 0.00 6.49
CA LYS A 238 -18.76 0.25 7.44
C LYS A 238 -18.60 1.60 8.11
N TYR A 239 -17.38 1.94 8.54
CA TYR A 239 -17.08 3.23 9.17
C TYR A 239 -17.24 4.41 8.21
N LEU A 240 -16.82 4.28 6.95
CA LEU A 240 -17.08 5.29 5.93
C LEU A 240 -18.59 5.56 5.76
N HIS A 241 -19.39 4.49 5.71
CA HIS A 241 -20.84 4.61 5.60
C HIS A 241 -21.43 5.31 6.83
N ALA A 242 -21.04 4.90 8.04
CA ALA A 242 -21.51 5.52 9.29
C ALA A 242 -21.07 6.99 9.41
N ALA A 243 -19.88 7.33 8.91
CA ALA A 243 -19.39 8.71 8.85
C ALA A 243 -20.02 9.56 7.75
N GLY A 244 -20.91 9.01 6.92
CA GLY A 244 -21.54 9.71 5.79
C GLY A 244 -20.55 10.02 4.65
N ILE A 245 -19.41 9.32 4.58
CA ILE A 245 -18.40 9.51 3.54
C ILE A 245 -18.72 8.58 2.37
N PRO A 246 -19.03 9.10 1.16
CA PRO A 246 -19.55 8.29 0.07
C PRO A 246 -18.45 7.38 -0.51
N HIS A 247 -18.75 6.09 -0.63
CA HIS A 247 -17.95 5.13 -1.37
C HIS A 247 -18.65 4.81 -2.70
N ARG A 248 -18.12 5.35 -3.81
CA ARG A 248 -18.73 5.29 -5.14
C ARG A 248 -18.50 3.96 -5.89
N GLY A 249 -18.20 2.86 -5.17
CA GLY A 249 -17.95 1.55 -5.76
C GLY A 249 -16.45 1.23 -5.97
N ARG A 250 -16.16 0.08 -6.59
CA ARG A 250 -14.80 -0.42 -6.80
C ARG A 250 -13.96 0.58 -7.60
N GLY A 251 -12.86 1.04 -7.01
CA GLY A 251 -11.93 1.97 -7.65
C GLY A 251 -12.36 3.44 -7.70
N LYS A 252 -13.49 3.80 -7.07
CA LYS A 252 -14.05 5.16 -7.10
C LYS A 252 -14.36 5.75 -5.72
N GLY A 253 -13.67 5.38 -4.70
CA GLY A 253 -13.91 5.91 -3.36
C GLY A 253 -12.69 5.79 -2.48
N PRO A 254 -12.78 6.28 -1.23
CA PRO A 254 -11.69 6.19 -0.28
C PRO A 254 -11.23 4.76 -0.06
N ARG A 255 -9.91 4.57 0.04
CA ARG A 255 -9.27 3.28 0.35
C ARG A 255 -8.51 3.40 1.66
N LEU A 256 -8.27 2.30 2.34
CA LEU A 256 -7.44 2.28 3.55
C LEU A 256 -6.08 2.96 3.37
N HIS A 257 -5.47 2.79 2.19
CA HIS A 257 -4.18 3.41 1.89
C HIS A 257 -4.25 4.94 1.76
N ASP A 258 -5.44 5.47 1.50
CA ASP A 258 -5.64 6.91 1.38
C ASP A 258 -5.53 7.63 2.73
N LEU A 259 -5.68 6.93 3.86
CA LEU A 259 -5.34 7.47 5.19
C LEU A 259 -3.86 7.84 5.28
N ARG A 260 -2.99 7.01 4.70
CA ARG A 260 -1.55 7.30 4.63
C ARG A 260 -1.24 8.44 3.65
N HIS A 261 -1.95 8.51 2.54
CA HIS A 261 -1.83 9.63 1.59
C HIS A 261 -2.23 10.95 2.28
N THR A 262 -3.34 10.93 3.02
CA THR A 262 -3.81 12.07 3.81
C THR A 262 -2.78 12.51 4.85
N PHE A 263 -2.20 11.55 5.60
CA PHE A 263 -1.14 11.86 6.54
C PHE A 263 0.04 12.57 5.87
N ALA A 264 0.51 12.05 4.73
CA ALA A 264 1.65 12.63 4.01
C ALA A 264 1.36 14.05 3.52
N VAL A 265 0.18 14.27 2.94
CA VAL A 265 -0.27 15.59 2.47
C VAL A 265 -0.40 16.57 3.65
N ASN A 266 -0.99 16.15 4.76
CA ASN A 266 -1.13 17.01 5.95
C ASN A 266 0.22 17.41 6.56
N VAL A 267 1.21 16.51 6.53
CA VAL A 267 2.58 16.85 6.97
C VAL A 267 3.21 17.89 6.04
N LEU A 268 3.08 17.71 4.73
CA LEU A 268 3.60 18.65 3.75
C LEU A 268 2.92 20.02 3.86
N ASN A 269 1.58 20.05 3.93
CA ASN A 269 0.83 21.31 4.12
C ASN A 269 1.29 22.04 5.40
N ARG A 270 1.48 21.32 6.51
CA ARG A 270 1.99 21.93 7.73
C ARG A 270 3.38 22.53 7.52
N TRP A 271 4.26 21.84 6.84
CA TRP A 271 5.62 22.37 6.58
C TRP A 271 5.61 23.59 5.68
N VAL A 272 4.70 23.66 4.69
CA VAL A 272 4.49 24.86 3.88
C VAL A 272 4.04 26.03 4.75
N LEU A 273 3.02 25.81 5.59
CA LEU A 273 2.51 26.85 6.52
C LEU A 273 3.58 27.31 7.55
N GLU A 274 4.50 26.43 7.92
CA GLU A 274 5.64 26.74 8.79
C GLU A 274 6.82 27.40 8.02
N GLY A 275 6.69 27.63 6.72
CA GLY A 275 7.73 28.23 5.88
C GLY A 275 8.96 27.34 5.67
N LYS A 276 8.83 26.01 5.84
CA LYS A 276 9.95 25.08 5.66
C LYS A 276 10.19 24.79 4.19
N ASP A 277 11.47 24.67 3.83
CA ASP A 277 11.86 24.19 2.51
C ASP A 277 11.49 22.71 2.33
N LEU A 278 10.52 22.45 1.45
CA LEU A 278 10.03 21.11 1.17
C LEU A 278 11.10 20.18 0.62
N TYR A 279 12.03 20.68 -0.21
CA TYR A 279 13.10 19.84 -0.79
C TYR A 279 14.00 19.27 0.30
N THR A 280 14.30 20.06 1.32
CA THR A 280 15.07 19.60 2.48
C THR A 280 14.27 18.64 3.37
N CYS A 281 12.95 18.81 3.47
CA CYS A 281 12.08 18.01 4.34
C CYS A 281 11.59 16.71 3.70
N LEU A 282 11.47 16.62 2.36
CA LEU A 282 11.01 15.43 1.66
C LEU A 282 11.78 14.13 1.99
N PRO A 283 13.12 14.11 2.09
CA PRO A 283 13.86 12.93 2.49
C PRO A 283 13.50 12.43 3.90
N ILE A 284 13.16 13.34 4.81
CA ILE A 284 12.73 13.01 6.18
C ILE A 284 11.39 12.29 6.11
N LEU A 285 10.41 12.85 5.39
CA LEU A 285 9.09 12.23 5.21
C LEU A 285 9.21 10.89 4.48
N SER A 286 10.06 10.80 3.45
CA SER A 286 10.34 9.58 2.71
C SER A 286 10.85 8.46 3.62
N THR A 287 11.81 8.78 4.50
CA THR A 287 12.38 7.86 5.48
C THR A 287 11.34 7.45 6.52
N TYR A 288 10.60 8.39 7.08
CA TYR A 288 9.52 8.15 8.05
C TYR A 288 8.45 7.21 7.46
N LEU A 289 8.00 7.47 6.26
CA LEU A 289 7.04 6.63 5.55
C LEU A 289 7.64 5.28 5.09
N GLY A 290 8.96 5.15 4.96
CA GLY A 290 9.63 3.95 4.44
C GLY A 290 9.35 3.76 2.94
N HIS A 291 9.54 4.82 2.15
CA HIS A 291 9.55 4.75 0.70
C HIS A 291 10.92 4.26 0.21
N VAL A 292 10.91 3.39 -0.79
CA VAL A 292 12.14 2.89 -1.43
C VAL A 292 12.76 3.96 -2.34
N SER A 293 11.92 4.82 -2.91
CA SER A 293 12.33 5.92 -3.81
C SER A 293 11.73 7.22 -3.30
N LEU A 294 12.50 8.30 -3.37
CA LEU A 294 12.06 9.66 -3.07
C LEU A 294 10.91 10.09 -3.98
N THR A 295 10.92 9.66 -5.24
CA THR A 295 9.87 9.93 -6.23
C THR A 295 8.48 9.55 -5.72
N SER A 296 8.37 8.48 -4.91
CA SER A 296 7.08 8.10 -4.29
C SER A 296 6.59 9.12 -3.24
N THR A 297 7.48 9.98 -2.73
CA THR A 297 7.13 11.07 -1.81
C THR A 297 6.90 12.36 -2.58
N GLU A 298 7.66 12.61 -3.63
CA GLU A 298 7.46 13.74 -4.56
C GLU A 298 6.09 13.70 -5.22
N ASP A 299 5.54 12.51 -5.45
CA ASP A 299 4.17 12.34 -5.95
C ASP A 299 3.11 13.04 -5.08
N TYR A 300 3.37 13.27 -3.80
CA TYR A 300 2.46 14.02 -2.92
C TYR A 300 2.51 15.53 -3.14
N LEU A 301 3.61 16.09 -3.64
CA LEU A 301 3.72 17.54 -3.86
C LEU A 301 2.61 18.07 -4.76
N ARG A 302 2.24 17.31 -5.80
CA ARG A 302 1.12 17.69 -6.69
C ARG A 302 -0.26 17.74 -6.02
N LEU A 303 -0.36 17.24 -4.78
CA LEU A 303 -1.58 17.22 -3.97
C LEU A 303 -1.57 18.32 -2.90
N VAL A 304 -0.57 19.19 -2.91
CA VAL A 304 -0.36 20.31 -1.99
C VAL A 304 -0.38 21.60 -2.80
N PRO A 305 -1.56 22.19 -3.07
CA PRO A 305 -1.66 23.43 -3.84
C PRO A 305 -0.84 24.57 -3.23
N GLU A 306 -0.76 24.64 -1.92
CA GLU A 306 -0.03 25.63 -1.15
C GLU A 306 1.49 25.62 -1.45
N ALA A 307 2.04 24.48 -1.87
CA ALA A 307 3.44 24.39 -2.30
C ALA A 307 3.75 25.18 -3.59
N TYR A 308 2.72 25.64 -4.29
CA TYR A 308 2.82 26.42 -5.52
C TYR A 308 2.45 27.89 -5.33
N GLY A 309 2.21 28.33 -4.09
CA GLY A 309 1.80 29.70 -3.75
C GLY A 309 2.75 30.76 -4.35
N ASP A 310 4.07 30.54 -4.26
CA ASP A 310 5.07 31.46 -4.83
C ASP A 310 5.04 31.50 -6.36
N LEU A 311 4.63 30.40 -7.02
CA LEU A 311 4.43 30.38 -8.46
C LEU A 311 3.18 31.17 -8.85
N THR A 312 2.07 31.00 -8.13
CA THR A 312 0.81 31.70 -8.41
C THR A 312 0.97 33.19 -8.15
N SER A 313 1.58 33.60 -7.05
CA SER A 313 1.81 35.03 -6.75
C SER A 313 2.77 35.72 -7.75
N SER A 314 3.80 35.00 -8.21
CA SER A 314 4.67 35.53 -9.27
C SER A 314 4.00 35.62 -10.63
N PHE A 315 2.99 34.78 -10.89
CA PHE A 315 2.13 34.86 -12.08
C PHE A 315 1.10 36.00 -11.94
N GLU A 316 0.46 36.13 -10.78
CA GLU A 316 -0.48 37.24 -10.51
C GLU A 316 0.19 38.59 -10.78
N HIS A 317 1.39 38.82 -10.24
CA HIS A 317 2.12 40.08 -10.46
C HIS A 317 2.55 40.33 -11.93
N LYS A 318 2.76 39.26 -12.71
CA LYS A 318 3.06 39.37 -14.14
C LYS A 318 1.82 39.58 -15.01
N PHE A 319 0.67 39.11 -14.56
CA PHE A 319 -0.56 39.14 -15.35
C PHE A 319 -1.57 40.18 -14.89
N GLU A 320 -1.34 40.87 -13.76
CA GLU A 320 -2.16 42.02 -13.31
C GLU A 320 -2.41 43.04 -14.43
N THR A 321 -1.43 43.23 -15.32
CA THR A 321 -1.54 44.14 -16.48
C THR A 321 -2.19 43.50 -17.72
N MET A 322 -2.45 42.19 -17.72
CA MET A 322 -3.04 41.46 -18.87
C MET A 322 -4.54 41.22 -18.73
N PHE A 323 -5.10 41.34 -17.54
CA PHE A 323 -6.53 41.22 -17.32
C PHE A 323 -7.12 42.62 -17.10
N PRO A 324 -8.10 43.07 -17.90
CA PRO A 324 -8.78 44.32 -17.61
C PRO A 324 -9.48 44.20 -16.24
N GLU A 325 -9.40 45.29 -15.46
CA GLU A 325 -10.20 45.40 -14.23
C GLU A 325 -11.66 45.17 -14.60
N VAL A 326 -12.28 44.18 -13.96
CA VAL A 326 -13.74 44.01 -14.07
C VAL A 326 -14.35 45.17 -13.31
N ALA A 327 -14.86 46.15 -14.05
CA ALA A 327 -15.61 47.25 -13.45
C ALA A 327 -16.84 46.66 -12.78
N ASP A 328 -16.92 46.79 -11.46
CA ASP A 328 -18.13 46.51 -10.71
C ASP A 328 -19.24 47.43 -11.26
N GLU A 329 -20.11 46.90 -12.09
CA GLU A 329 -21.38 47.58 -12.43
C GLU A 329 -22.29 47.52 -11.18
N ASN A 330 -22.39 48.70 -10.54
CA ASN A 330 -23.42 49.00 -9.53
C ASN A 330 -24.82 49.04 -10.12
#